data_51c821fd08e79396d17a2ae6438e34a1
#
_entry.id   51c821fd08e79396d17a2ae6438e34a1
#
_cell.length_a   1.000
_cell.length_b   1.000
_cell.length_c   1.000
_cell.angle_alpha   90.00
_cell.angle_beta   90.00
_cell.angle_gamma   90.00
#
_symmetry.space_group_name_H-M   'P 1'
#
loop_
_entity.id
_entity.type
_entity.pdbx_description
1 polymer ?
#
loop_
_entity_poly.entity_id
_entity_poly.type
_entity_poly.pdbx_seq_one_letter_code
_entity_poly.pdbx_strand_id
1 'polypeptide(L)'
;MARLPYLEADQVAPEYRDMLKRNTNLHKLLVNSPDMARAFNGIGGYIRFKSKLDPRLRELAILQVGWLEKSEYEFTHHVKIGKEFGVTDEDIKGLIAETDGKPSQLEPLARAILRGAREMVRELA
;
A
#
# COMPACT_ATOMS: atom_id res chain seq x y z
N MET A 1 -16.98 -1.68 -9.46
CA MET A 1 -16.90 -0.63 -10.52
C MET A 1 -16.76 0.72 -9.85
N ALA A 2 -15.80 1.55 -10.30
CA ALA A 2 -15.64 2.91 -9.77
C ALA A 2 -16.87 3.76 -10.10
N ARG A 3 -17.32 4.60 -9.15
CA ARG A 3 -18.44 5.52 -9.35
C ARG A 3 -18.05 6.81 -10.06
N LEU A 4 -16.76 7.15 -10.05
CA LEU A 4 -16.19 8.30 -10.76
C LEU A 4 -15.42 7.82 -12.00
N PRO A 5 -15.32 8.67 -13.05
CA PRO A 5 -14.56 8.33 -14.24
C PRO A 5 -13.06 8.26 -13.93
N TYR A 6 -12.36 7.41 -14.67
CA TYR A 6 -10.90 7.46 -14.76
C TYR A 6 -10.52 8.58 -15.72
N LEU A 7 -9.97 9.67 -15.18
CA LEU A 7 -9.58 10.81 -16.01
C LEU A 7 -8.23 10.59 -16.68
N GLU A 8 -8.13 10.96 -17.95
CA GLU A 8 -6.89 10.98 -18.72
C GLU A 8 -6.26 12.39 -18.69
N ALA A 9 -4.99 12.49 -19.12
CA ALA A 9 -4.22 13.73 -18.98
C ALA A 9 -4.81 14.94 -19.74
N ASP A 10 -5.52 14.71 -20.86
CA ASP A 10 -6.20 15.73 -21.63
C ASP A 10 -7.49 16.26 -20.97
N GLN A 11 -8.05 15.49 -20.05
CA GLN A 11 -9.26 15.83 -19.28
C GLN A 11 -8.93 16.55 -17.96
N VAL A 12 -7.63 16.70 -17.63
CA VAL A 12 -7.14 17.30 -16.38
C VAL A 12 -6.44 18.63 -16.70
N ALA A 13 -6.67 19.65 -15.87
CA ALA A 13 -6.01 20.94 -16.02
C ALA A 13 -4.47 20.79 -16.04
N PRO A 14 -3.75 21.57 -16.86
CA PRO A 14 -2.32 21.39 -17.11
C PRO A 14 -1.47 21.29 -15.85
N GLU A 15 -1.79 22.10 -14.83
CA GLU A 15 -1.08 22.15 -13.54
C GLU A 15 -1.17 20.88 -12.69
N TYR A 16 -2.08 19.96 -13.04
CA TYR A 16 -2.30 18.69 -12.32
C TYR A 16 -1.90 17.44 -13.12
N ARG A 17 -1.50 17.59 -14.38
CA ARG A 17 -1.15 16.45 -15.25
C ARG A 17 0.04 15.65 -14.77
N ASP A 18 0.94 16.27 -13.99
CA ASP A 18 2.09 15.61 -13.38
C ASP A 18 1.70 14.45 -12.46
N MET A 19 0.50 14.49 -11.86
CA MET A 19 -0.01 13.44 -11.00
C MET A 19 -0.38 12.16 -11.75
N LEU A 20 -0.61 12.25 -13.07
CA LEU A 20 -0.93 11.10 -13.93
C LEU A 20 0.29 10.41 -14.53
N LYS A 21 1.52 10.86 -14.24
CA LYS A 21 2.76 10.23 -14.73
C LYS A 21 2.87 8.74 -14.41
N ARG A 22 2.31 8.31 -13.28
CA ARG A 22 2.26 6.89 -12.90
C ARG A 22 1.22 6.08 -13.66
N ASN A 23 0.29 6.70 -14.34
CA ASN A 23 -0.74 6.08 -15.19
C ASN A 23 -1.47 4.88 -14.54
N THR A 24 -1.74 4.95 -13.24
CA THR A 24 -2.51 3.92 -12.54
C THR A 24 -3.97 4.34 -12.38
N ASN A 25 -4.87 3.36 -12.28
CA ASN A 25 -6.29 3.61 -12.05
C ASN A 25 -6.54 4.44 -10.78
N LEU A 26 -5.75 4.22 -9.72
CA LEU A 26 -5.81 5.00 -8.50
C LEU A 26 -5.57 6.50 -8.78
N HIS A 27 -4.50 6.84 -9.51
CA HIS A 27 -4.20 8.24 -9.84
C HIS A 27 -5.26 8.86 -10.74
N LYS A 28 -5.79 8.12 -11.72
CA LYS A 28 -6.87 8.55 -12.59
C LYS A 28 -8.19 8.82 -11.84
N LEU A 29 -8.43 8.09 -10.75
CA LEU A 29 -9.57 8.37 -9.86
C LEU A 29 -9.31 9.56 -8.94
N LEU A 30 -8.14 9.63 -8.32
CA LEU A 30 -7.80 10.69 -7.37
C LEU A 30 -7.86 12.08 -7.99
N VAL A 31 -7.47 12.24 -9.26
CA VAL A 31 -7.46 13.54 -9.94
C VAL A 31 -8.87 14.11 -10.24
N ASN A 32 -9.94 13.39 -9.93
CA ASN A 32 -11.28 13.99 -9.84
C ASN A 32 -11.37 15.04 -8.70
N SER A 33 -10.46 14.98 -7.73
CA SER A 33 -10.23 16.03 -6.71
C SER A 33 -8.73 16.34 -6.66
N PRO A 34 -8.26 17.22 -7.56
CA PRO A 34 -6.83 17.37 -7.82
C PRO A 34 -6.02 17.89 -6.64
N ASP A 35 -6.56 18.81 -5.85
CA ASP A 35 -5.88 19.32 -4.66
C ASP A 35 -5.75 18.23 -3.58
N MET A 36 -6.80 17.43 -3.39
CA MET A 36 -6.74 16.27 -2.50
C MET A 36 -5.74 15.22 -3.02
N ALA A 37 -5.73 14.95 -4.32
CA ALA A 37 -4.78 14.04 -4.93
C ALA A 37 -3.33 14.49 -4.70
N ARG A 38 -3.05 15.79 -4.78
CA ARG A 38 -1.72 16.38 -4.50
C ARG A 38 -1.32 16.19 -3.04
N ALA A 39 -2.23 16.44 -2.10
CA ALA A 39 -2.00 16.21 -0.67
C ALA A 39 -1.76 14.72 -0.36
N PHE A 40 -2.57 13.83 -0.92
CA PHE A 40 -2.43 12.38 -0.79
C PHE A 40 -1.07 11.89 -1.31
N ASN A 41 -0.65 12.36 -2.49
CA ASN A 41 0.66 12.03 -3.05
C ASN A 41 1.81 12.55 -2.17
N GLY A 42 1.63 13.67 -1.47
CA GLY A 42 2.58 14.19 -0.49
C GLY A 42 2.76 13.25 0.69
N ILE A 43 1.66 12.74 1.26
CA ILE A 43 1.67 11.76 2.36
C ILE A 43 2.34 10.46 1.90
N GLY A 44 1.91 9.91 0.75
CA GLY A 44 2.48 8.68 0.20
C GLY A 44 3.98 8.81 -0.10
N GLY A 45 4.40 9.96 -0.61
CA GLY A 45 5.81 10.27 -0.87
C GLY A 45 6.63 10.34 0.42
N TYR A 46 6.09 10.94 1.49
CA TYR A 46 6.75 10.96 2.79
C TYR A 46 6.93 9.55 3.36
N ILE A 47 5.85 8.78 3.41
CA ILE A 47 5.88 7.40 3.95
C ILE A 47 6.90 6.56 3.21
N ARG A 48 6.94 6.67 1.88
CA ARG A 48 7.79 5.82 1.04
C ARG A 48 9.27 6.22 1.06
N PHE A 49 9.58 7.52 1.07
CA PHE A 49 10.93 7.99 0.79
C PHE A 49 11.57 8.80 1.92
N LYS A 50 10.81 9.24 2.92
CA LYS A 50 11.29 10.12 3.99
C LYS A 50 11.08 9.56 5.39
N SER A 51 10.22 8.54 5.57
CA SER A 51 10.00 7.93 6.87
C SER A 51 11.24 7.16 7.32
N LYS A 52 11.39 7.02 8.64
CA LYS A 52 12.50 6.28 9.26
C LYS A 52 12.23 4.78 9.41
N LEU A 53 11.01 4.34 9.10
CA LEU A 53 10.66 2.94 9.17
C LEU A 53 11.42 2.17 8.08
N ASP A 54 11.97 1.02 8.46
CA ASP A 54 12.61 0.11 7.50
C ASP A 54 11.65 -0.20 6.33
N PRO A 55 12.11 -0.05 5.07
CA PRO A 55 11.24 -0.21 3.91
C PRO A 55 10.60 -1.60 3.79
N ARG A 56 11.33 -2.68 4.15
CA ARG A 56 10.78 -4.04 4.17
C ARG A 56 9.64 -4.16 5.19
N LEU A 57 9.83 -3.64 6.40
CA LEU A 57 8.80 -3.67 7.45
C LEU A 57 7.57 -2.82 7.07
N ARG A 58 7.78 -1.69 6.41
CA ARG A 58 6.68 -0.88 5.84
C ARG A 58 5.86 -1.69 4.85
N GLU A 59 6.51 -2.36 3.90
CA GLU A 59 5.80 -3.16 2.90
C GLU A 59 5.09 -4.37 3.53
N LEU A 60 5.66 -4.99 4.54
CA LEU A 60 4.98 -6.06 5.29
C LEU A 60 3.70 -5.56 5.96
N ALA A 61 3.70 -4.35 6.56
CA ALA A 61 2.49 -3.76 7.13
C ALA A 61 1.40 -3.52 6.06
N ILE A 62 1.78 -2.98 4.91
CA ILE A 62 0.85 -2.73 3.81
C ILE A 62 0.29 -4.05 3.24
N LEU A 63 1.16 -5.04 3.04
CA LEU A 63 0.76 -6.38 2.58
C LEU A 63 -0.21 -7.05 3.57
N GLN A 64 0.01 -6.87 4.89
CA GLN A 64 -0.89 -7.41 5.91
C GLN A 64 -2.29 -6.82 5.79
N VAL A 65 -2.41 -5.51 5.61
CA VAL A 65 -3.70 -4.84 5.40
C VAL A 65 -4.35 -5.31 4.10
N GLY A 66 -3.59 -5.33 3.00
CA GLY A 66 -4.09 -5.81 1.69
C GLY A 66 -4.61 -7.24 1.73
N TRP A 67 -3.93 -8.13 2.48
CA TRP A 67 -4.36 -9.52 2.69
C TRP A 67 -5.66 -9.61 3.49
N LEU A 68 -5.77 -8.88 4.61
CA LEU A 68 -6.96 -8.88 5.48
C LEU A 68 -8.20 -8.33 4.76
N GLU A 69 -8.02 -7.24 4.03
CA GLU A 69 -9.09 -6.57 3.29
C GLU A 69 -9.44 -7.27 1.96
N LYS A 70 -8.73 -8.37 1.63
CA LYS A 70 -8.89 -9.11 0.36
C LYS A 70 -8.77 -8.20 -0.85
N SER A 71 -7.91 -7.19 -0.75
CA SER A 71 -7.62 -6.26 -1.83
C SER A 71 -6.57 -6.87 -2.76
N GLU A 72 -7.02 -7.59 -3.79
CA GLU A 72 -6.13 -8.21 -4.77
C GLU A 72 -5.20 -7.17 -5.44
N TYR A 73 -5.73 -5.99 -5.75
CA TYR A 73 -4.96 -4.90 -6.34
C TYR A 73 -3.82 -4.44 -5.43
N GLU A 74 -4.10 -4.08 -4.18
CA GLU A 74 -3.10 -3.60 -3.23
C GLU A 74 -2.08 -4.70 -2.91
N PHE A 75 -2.55 -5.92 -2.65
CA PHE A 75 -1.66 -7.02 -2.32
C PHE A 75 -0.70 -7.34 -3.47
N THR A 76 -1.21 -7.51 -4.69
CA THR A 76 -0.39 -7.84 -5.87
C THR A 76 0.59 -6.71 -6.20
N HIS A 77 0.15 -5.46 -6.10
CA HIS A 77 0.99 -4.30 -6.37
C HIS A 77 2.13 -4.20 -5.35
N HIS A 78 1.81 -4.37 -4.06
CA HIS A 78 2.80 -4.27 -2.99
C HIS A 78 3.69 -5.51 -2.84
N VAL A 79 3.31 -6.68 -3.35
CA VAL A 79 4.25 -7.81 -3.52
C VAL A 79 5.40 -7.41 -4.44
N LYS A 80 5.12 -6.75 -5.58
CA LYS A 80 6.17 -6.29 -6.51
C LYS A 80 7.05 -5.23 -5.86
N ILE A 81 6.46 -4.20 -5.28
CA ILE A 81 7.20 -3.13 -4.60
C ILE A 81 8.02 -3.69 -3.43
N GLY A 82 7.42 -4.55 -2.62
CA GLY A 82 8.07 -5.13 -1.44
C GLY A 82 9.33 -5.89 -1.80
N LYS A 83 9.32 -6.64 -2.90
CA LYS A 83 10.52 -7.34 -3.40
C LYS A 83 11.66 -6.39 -3.73
N GLU A 84 11.38 -5.20 -4.25
CA GLU A 84 12.40 -4.15 -4.49
C GLU A 84 12.99 -3.62 -3.17
N PHE A 85 12.25 -3.72 -2.07
CA PHE A 85 12.66 -3.29 -0.72
C PHE A 85 13.02 -4.44 0.22
N GLY A 86 13.28 -5.63 -0.30
CA GLY A 86 13.81 -6.76 0.46
C GLY A 86 12.78 -7.69 1.10
N VAL A 87 11.49 -7.56 0.77
CA VAL A 87 10.48 -8.57 1.14
C VAL A 87 10.74 -9.84 0.34
N THR A 88 10.85 -10.96 1.03
CA THR A 88 11.08 -12.28 0.44
C THR A 88 9.78 -13.05 0.27
N ASP A 89 9.82 -14.15 -0.49
CA ASP A 89 8.68 -15.08 -0.59
C ASP A 89 8.40 -15.77 0.76
N GLU A 90 9.44 -15.98 1.57
CA GLU A 90 9.34 -16.51 2.94
C GLU A 90 8.65 -15.51 3.86
N ASP A 91 8.90 -14.22 3.71
CA ASP A 91 8.19 -13.17 4.44
C ASP A 91 6.69 -13.19 4.14
N ILE A 92 6.32 -13.33 2.88
CA ILE A 92 4.91 -13.40 2.45
C ILE A 92 4.24 -14.66 3.00
N LYS A 93 4.90 -15.81 2.93
CA LYS A 93 4.42 -17.05 3.55
C LYS A 93 4.24 -16.91 5.05
N GLY A 94 5.22 -16.26 5.72
CA GLY A 94 5.18 -15.98 7.15
C GLY A 94 4.02 -15.07 7.53
N LEU A 95 3.76 -14.01 6.75
CA LEU A 95 2.62 -13.11 6.92
C LEU A 95 1.29 -13.88 6.87
N ILE A 96 1.13 -14.75 5.87
CA ILE A 96 -0.09 -15.55 5.71
C ILE A 96 -0.23 -16.53 6.89
N ALA A 97 0.85 -17.22 7.28
CA ALA A 97 0.85 -18.13 8.42
C ALA A 97 0.46 -17.43 9.72
N GLU A 98 1.08 -16.28 10.04
CA GLU A 98 0.75 -15.46 11.21
C GLU A 98 -0.71 -15.00 11.21
N THR A 99 -1.26 -14.68 10.04
CA THR A 99 -2.67 -14.28 9.90
C THR A 99 -3.61 -15.44 10.21
N ASP A 100 -3.22 -16.65 9.86
CA ASP A 100 -3.95 -17.90 10.14
C ASP A 100 -3.72 -18.44 11.55
N GLY A 101 -2.95 -17.73 12.40
CA GLY A 101 -2.61 -18.18 13.74
C GLY A 101 -1.59 -19.33 13.78
N LYS A 102 -0.84 -19.53 12.69
CA LYS A 102 0.20 -20.56 12.57
C LYS A 102 1.60 -19.97 12.87
N PRO A 103 2.54 -20.77 13.34
CA PRO A 103 3.90 -20.30 13.56
C PRO A 103 4.59 -19.91 12.24
N SER A 104 5.44 -18.89 12.32
CA SER A 104 6.26 -18.42 11.20
C SER A 104 7.73 -18.33 11.59
N GLN A 105 8.60 -18.14 10.60
CA GLN A 105 10.04 -17.88 10.80
C GLN A 105 10.37 -16.38 10.82
N LEU A 106 9.36 -15.52 10.85
CA LEU A 106 9.57 -14.07 10.91
C LEU A 106 10.20 -13.66 12.23
N GLU A 107 11.12 -12.71 12.17
CA GLU A 107 11.75 -12.12 13.35
C GLU A 107 10.71 -11.38 14.23
N PRO A 108 10.99 -11.20 15.54
CA PRO A 108 10.03 -10.61 16.47
C PRO A 108 9.48 -9.24 16.06
N LEU A 109 10.32 -8.39 15.44
CA LEU A 109 9.90 -7.06 15.01
C LEU A 109 8.90 -7.11 13.83
N ALA A 110 9.17 -7.95 12.83
CA ALA A 110 8.21 -8.16 11.73
C ALA A 110 6.88 -8.70 12.26
N ARG A 111 6.91 -9.68 13.16
CA ARG A 111 5.70 -10.22 13.81
C ARG A 111 4.92 -9.14 14.58
N ALA A 112 5.63 -8.27 15.29
CA ALA A 112 4.99 -7.15 16.00
C ALA A 112 4.33 -6.15 15.03
N ILE A 113 4.98 -5.82 13.92
CA ILE A 113 4.42 -4.96 12.84
C ILE A 113 3.16 -5.59 12.24
N LEU A 114 3.21 -6.87 11.90
CA LEU A 114 2.04 -7.58 11.35
C LEU A 114 0.89 -7.62 12.35
N ARG A 115 1.18 -7.86 13.63
CA ARG A 115 0.17 -7.85 14.69
C ARG A 115 -0.47 -6.47 14.81
N GLY A 116 0.32 -5.40 14.88
CA GLY A 116 -0.20 -4.04 14.96
C GLY A 116 -1.10 -3.69 13.76
N ALA A 117 -0.69 -4.07 12.54
CA ALA A 117 -1.52 -3.89 11.35
C ALA A 117 -2.86 -4.65 11.44
N ARG A 118 -2.86 -5.90 11.96
CA ARG A 118 -4.09 -6.69 12.17
C ARG A 118 -5.01 -6.05 13.21
N GLU A 119 -4.45 -5.61 14.33
CA GLU A 119 -5.20 -4.95 15.40
C GLU A 119 -5.87 -3.67 14.88
N MET A 120 -5.15 -2.85 14.12
CA MET A 120 -5.72 -1.64 13.50
C MET A 120 -6.88 -1.94 12.56
N VAL A 121 -6.79 -2.99 11.75
CA VAL A 121 -7.87 -3.34 10.79
C VAL A 121 -9.07 -3.95 11.50
N ARG A 122 -8.86 -4.79 12.51
CA ARG A 122 -9.94 -5.59 13.14
C ARG A 122 -10.60 -4.90 14.31
N GLU A 123 -9.89 -4.06 15.05
CA GLU A 123 -10.34 -3.52 16.33
C GLU A 123 -10.77 -2.06 16.26
N LEU A 124 -10.42 -1.33 15.20
CA LEU A 124 -10.88 0.04 14.97
C LEU A 124 -12.13 0.12 14.09
N ALA A 125 -12.68 -1.02 13.73
CA ALA A 125 -13.90 -1.10 12.94
C ALA A 125 -15.16 -0.99 13.81
#